data_0e00b05028e970a5bf04dd871bbb68d4
#
_entry.id   0e00b05028e970a5bf04dd871bbb68d4
#
_cell.length_a   1.000
_cell.length_b   1.000
_cell.length_c   1.000
_cell.angle_alpha   90.00
_cell.angle_beta   90.00
_cell.angle_gamma   90.00
#
_symmetry.space_group_name_H-M   'P 1'
#
loop_
_entity.id
_entity.type
_entity.pdbx_description
1 polymer ?
#
loop_
_entity_poly.entity_id
_entity_poly.type
_entity_poly.pdbx_seq_one_letter_code
_entity_poly.pdbx_strand_id
1 'polypeptide(L)'
;MALGNVFEVASATVFSLQNHCSYTVLQGTLSDNGADILGSGGFALQPGSSVHLTAPSGWSSRFWARTGCTFDDSGARKCATEDCAGGLKCIGGGVLPVTLVEFKIGSSGNDNKDFYDVSLVDGYNVGMGVRALSPNYQNLESLSPLRKFGIPLSAQI
;
A
#
# COMPACT_ATOMS: atom_id res chain seq x y z
N MET A 1 44.70 2.26 -11.42
CA MET A 1 43.34 2.04 -11.95
C MET A 1 42.38 2.14 -10.77
N ALA A 2 41.66 3.23 -10.69
CA ALA A 2 40.60 3.36 -9.70
C ALA A 2 39.35 2.69 -10.27
N LEU A 3 38.95 1.57 -9.69
CA LEU A 3 37.62 0.99 -9.92
C LEU A 3 36.61 1.92 -9.29
N GLY A 4 35.96 2.75 -10.10
CA GLY A 4 34.82 3.51 -9.68
C GLY A 4 33.71 2.56 -9.26
N ASN A 5 33.37 2.53 -7.99
CA ASN A 5 32.14 1.91 -7.52
C ASN A 5 30.97 2.69 -8.16
N VAL A 6 30.39 2.13 -9.19
CA VAL A 6 29.09 2.56 -9.66
C VAL A 6 28.10 2.13 -8.58
N PHE A 7 27.72 3.04 -7.71
CA PHE A 7 26.56 2.82 -6.85
C PHE A 7 25.35 2.80 -7.77
N GLU A 8 24.88 1.60 -8.05
CA GLU A 8 23.57 1.41 -8.68
C GLU A 8 22.53 1.92 -7.68
N VAL A 9 21.99 3.10 -7.95
CA VAL A 9 20.88 3.65 -7.14
C VAL A 9 19.69 2.74 -7.41
N ALA A 10 19.40 1.83 -6.48
CA ALA A 10 18.21 1.01 -6.54
C ALA A 10 17.00 1.94 -6.65
N SER A 11 16.24 1.84 -7.75
CA SER A 11 15.04 2.65 -7.95
C SER A 11 13.97 2.21 -6.95
N ALA A 12 13.69 3.07 -5.96
CA ALA A 12 12.60 2.85 -5.03
C ALA A 12 11.26 3.29 -5.65
N THR A 13 10.18 2.68 -5.18
CA THR A 13 8.80 3.06 -5.52
C THR A 13 8.14 3.70 -4.32
N VAL A 14 7.46 4.81 -4.50
CA VAL A 14 6.69 5.46 -3.44
C VAL A 14 5.20 5.26 -3.70
N PHE A 15 4.51 4.70 -2.71
CA PHE A 15 3.06 4.61 -2.67
C PHE A 15 2.52 5.74 -1.81
N SER A 16 1.61 6.53 -2.33
CA SER A 16 0.85 7.54 -1.58
C SER A 16 -0.55 7.01 -1.35
N LEU A 17 -0.84 6.59 -0.13
CA LEU A 17 -2.16 6.14 0.29
C LEU A 17 -2.95 7.33 0.80
N GLN A 18 -4.17 7.53 0.28
CA GLN A 18 -5.01 8.68 0.60
C GLN A 18 -6.40 8.21 1.01
N ASN A 19 -6.86 8.64 2.17
CA ASN A 19 -8.22 8.35 2.61
C ASN A 19 -9.17 9.48 2.22
N HIS A 20 -10.03 9.22 1.24
CA HIS A 20 -11.11 10.11 0.81
C HIS A 20 -12.46 9.73 1.44
N CYS A 21 -12.50 8.71 2.31
CA CYS A 21 -13.70 8.39 3.06
C CYS A 21 -13.94 9.43 4.16
N SER A 22 -15.20 9.55 4.60
CA SER A 22 -15.58 10.41 5.74
C SER A 22 -15.29 9.77 7.11
N TYR A 23 -14.73 8.57 7.12
CA TYR A 23 -14.40 7.80 8.31
C TYR A 23 -12.95 7.29 8.25
N THR A 24 -12.41 6.95 9.43
CA THR A 24 -11.09 6.33 9.52
C THR A 24 -11.10 4.92 8.92
N VAL A 25 -10.12 4.62 8.10
CA VAL A 25 -9.86 3.27 7.61
C VAL A 25 -8.60 2.73 8.26
N LEU A 26 -8.57 1.43 8.53
CA LEU A 26 -7.34 0.75 8.94
C LEU A 26 -6.73 0.07 7.72
N GLN A 27 -5.62 0.61 7.25
CA GLN A 27 -4.90 0.03 6.13
C GLN A 27 -4.25 -1.30 6.55
N GLY A 28 -4.27 -2.27 5.67
CA GLY A 28 -3.55 -3.53 5.80
C GLY A 28 -2.60 -3.76 4.64
N THR A 29 -1.50 -4.40 4.92
CA THR A 29 -0.49 -4.80 3.93
C THR A 29 0.15 -6.11 4.36
N LEU A 30 0.29 -7.02 3.43
CA LEU A 30 1.16 -8.20 3.56
C LEU A 30 2.18 -8.16 2.44
N SER A 31 3.33 -8.74 2.66
CA SER A 31 4.33 -8.95 1.62
C SER A 31 4.31 -10.42 1.18
N ASP A 32 4.54 -10.62 -0.10
CA ASP A 32 4.73 -11.95 -0.67
C ASP A 32 6.20 -12.36 -0.60
N ASN A 33 6.46 -13.64 -0.42
CA ASN A 33 7.80 -14.24 -0.55
C ASN A 33 8.91 -13.62 0.33
N GLY A 34 8.59 -13.16 1.54
CA GLY A 34 9.57 -12.61 2.46
C GLY A 34 10.08 -11.21 2.10
N ALA A 35 9.38 -10.49 1.21
CA ALA A 35 9.66 -9.09 0.95
C ALA A 35 9.31 -8.22 2.19
N ASP A 36 9.84 -7.00 2.23
CA ASP A 36 9.59 -6.06 3.32
C ASP A 36 8.11 -5.77 3.50
N ILE A 37 7.64 -5.80 4.73
CA ILE A 37 6.26 -5.44 5.09
C ILE A 37 6.19 -3.92 5.25
N LEU A 38 5.54 -3.26 4.29
CA LEU A 38 5.38 -1.82 4.34
C LEU A 38 4.38 -1.39 5.42
N GLY A 39 4.62 -0.22 6.03
CA GLY A 39 3.73 0.32 7.06
C GLY A 39 3.58 -0.60 8.27
N SER A 40 4.56 -1.46 8.54
CA SER A 40 4.53 -2.45 9.63
C SER A 40 3.30 -3.38 9.58
N GLY A 41 2.71 -3.60 8.41
CA GLY A 41 1.54 -4.47 8.21
C GLY A 41 0.19 -3.79 8.39
N GLY A 42 0.16 -2.57 8.91
CA GLY A 42 -1.09 -1.82 9.02
C GLY A 42 -1.02 -0.60 9.92
N PHE A 43 -1.86 0.37 9.62
CA PHE A 43 -2.00 1.62 10.39
C PHE A 43 -3.38 2.25 10.17
N ALA A 44 -3.73 3.20 11.05
CA ALA A 44 -4.94 3.98 10.90
C ALA A 44 -4.70 5.16 9.96
N LEU A 45 -5.62 5.39 9.04
CA LEU A 45 -5.60 6.50 8.11
C LEU A 45 -6.88 7.32 8.30
N GLN A 46 -6.73 8.50 8.88
CA GLN A 46 -7.84 9.42 9.17
C GLN A 46 -8.45 9.98 7.88
N PRO A 47 -9.72 10.43 7.89
CA PRO A 47 -10.31 11.14 6.76
C PRO A 47 -9.43 12.29 6.26
N GLY A 48 -9.24 12.38 4.95
CA GLY A 48 -8.42 13.41 4.31
C GLY A 48 -6.91 13.28 4.48
N SER A 49 -6.44 12.28 5.22
CA SER A 49 -5.01 12.05 5.47
C SER A 49 -4.36 11.25 4.36
N SER A 50 -3.04 11.43 4.24
CA SER A 50 -2.18 10.68 3.33
C SER A 50 -0.97 10.13 4.07
N VAL A 51 -0.50 8.97 3.64
CA VAL A 51 0.74 8.34 4.11
C VAL A 51 1.56 7.92 2.90
N HIS A 52 2.87 8.13 2.98
CA HIS A 52 3.81 7.69 1.96
C HIS A 52 4.58 6.48 2.44
N LEU A 53 4.60 5.43 1.63
CA LEU A 53 5.36 4.21 1.88
C LEU A 53 6.36 4.01 0.75
N THR A 54 7.60 3.74 1.11
CA THR A 54 8.66 3.45 0.13
C THR A 54 8.89 1.95 0.06
N ALA A 55 8.77 1.40 -1.13
CA ALA A 55 9.02 0.00 -1.41
C ALA A 55 10.35 -0.19 -2.13
N PRO A 56 11.11 -1.25 -1.81
CA PRO A 56 12.31 -1.58 -2.55
C PRO A 56 11.99 -2.07 -3.97
N SER A 57 13.01 -2.08 -4.82
CA SER A 57 12.91 -2.68 -6.15
C SER A 57 12.46 -4.14 -6.08
N GLY A 58 11.58 -4.54 -6.98
CA GLY A 58 11.05 -5.91 -7.02
C GLY A 58 9.99 -6.24 -5.96
N TRP A 59 9.54 -5.25 -5.21
CA TRP A 59 8.50 -5.47 -4.19
C TRP A 59 7.19 -5.95 -4.83
N SER A 60 6.62 -6.99 -4.26
CA SER A 60 5.36 -7.58 -4.69
C SER A 60 4.47 -7.79 -3.49
N SER A 61 3.28 -7.26 -3.52
CA SER A 61 2.30 -7.42 -2.46
C SER A 61 0.99 -6.70 -2.75
N ARG A 62 0.18 -6.52 -1.70
CA ARG A 62 -1.15 -5.93 -1.78
C ARG A 62 -1.45 -5.01 -0.62
N PHE A 63 -2.30 -4.03 -0.90
CA PHE A 63 -2.93 -3.14 0.07
C PHE A 63 -4.43 -3.38 0.12
N TRP A 64 -5.00 -3.23 1.29
CA TRP A 64 -6.46 -3.21 1.49
C TRP A 64 -6.85 -2.24 2.59
N ALA A 65 -8.14 -1.96 2.71
CA ALA A 65 -8.68 -1.11 3.75
C ALA A 65 -9.69 -1.90 4.59
N ARG A 66 -9.51 -1.87 5.90
CA ARG A 66 -10.46 -2.41 6.87
C ARG A 66 -11.41 -1.31 7.30
N THR A 67 -12.69 -1.62 7.38
CA THR A 67 -13.74 -0.65 7.71
C THR A 67 -14.60 -1.09 8.87
N GLY A 68 -15.30 -0.13 9.52
CA GLY A 68 -16.15 -0.41 10.65
C GLY A 68 -15.40 -0.99 11.84
N CYS A 69 -14.20 -0.47 12.12
CA CYS A 69 -13.35 -0.97 13.19
C CYS A 69 -13.76 -0.38 14.52
N THR A 70 -13.84 -1.21 15.55
CA THR A 70 -14.06 -0.84 16.95
C THR A 70 -12.84 -1.18 17.77
N PHE A 71 -12.67 -0.47 18.88
CA PHE A 71 -11.57 -0.64 19.82
C PHE A 71 -12.16 -0.91 21.18
N ASP A 72 -11.64 -1.87 21.92
CA ASP A 72 -11.97 -2.07 23.31
C ASP A 72 -10.94 -1.39 24.24
N ASP A 73 -11.20 -1.40 25.55
CA ASP A 73 -10.33 -0.78 26.55
C ASP A 73 -8.95 -1.44 26.65
N SER A 74 -8.79 -2.64 26.12
CA SER A 74 -7.50 -3.33 26.02
C SER A 74 -6.70 -2.97 24.77
N GLY A 75 -7.30 -2.17 23.85
CA GLY A 75 -6.74 -1.83 22.57
C GLY A 75 -6.90 -2.93 21.52
N ALA A 76 -7.64 -4.01 21.84
CA ALA A 76 -8.02 -5.01 20.87
C ALA A 76 -9.00 -4.40 19.84
N ARG A 77 -8.86 -4.79 18.60
CA ARG A 77 -9.59 -4.23 17.47
C ARG A 77 -10.39 -5.31 16.78
N LYS A 78 -11.58 -4.95 16.39
CA LYS A 78 -12.40 -5.76 15.50
C LYS A 78 -12.96 -4.87 14.43
N CYS A 79 -12.83 -5.28 13.19
CA CYS A 79 -13.38 -4.58 12.04
C CYS A 79 -14.58 -5.34 11.47
N ALA A 80 -15.54 -4.61 10.93
CA ALA A 80 -16.72 -5.19 10.29
C ALA A 80 -16.33 -5.88 8.98
N THR A 81 -15.34 -5.33 8.27
CA THR A 81 -14.81 -5.92 7.04
C THR A 81 -13.31 -6.08 7.15
N GLU A 82 -12.80 -7.13 6.55
CA GLU A 82 -11.38 -7.45 6.39
C GLU A 82 -10.58 -7.42 7.70
N ASP A 83 -11.21 -7.88 8.77
CA ASP A 83 -10.51 -8.04 10.03
C ASP A 83 -9.39 -9.06 9.90
N CYS A 84 -8.17 -8.65 10.20
CA CYS A 84 -7.00 -9.52 10.12
C CYS A 84 -6.46 -9.85 11.51
N ALA A 85 -5.91 -11.01 11.69
CA ALA A 85 -5.24 -11.38 12.92
C ALA A 85 -4.10 -10.36 13.23
N GLY A 86 -3.84 -10.11 14.53
CA GLY A 86 -2.77 -9.23 14.98
C GLY A 86 -3.17 -7.79 15.29
N GLY A 87 -4.43 -7.45 15.27
CA GLY A 87 -4.91 -6.10 15.64
C GLY A 87 -4.62 -5.06 14.58
N LEU A 88 -3.87 -3.99 14.90
CA LEU A 88 -3.54 -2.94 13.93
C LEU A 88 -2.66 -3.45 12.80
N LYS A 89 -1.70 -4.29 13.16
CA LYS A 89 -0.76 -4.91 12.23
C LYS A 89 -1.30 -6.25 11.77
N CYS A 90 -1.52 -6.41 10.47
CA CYS A 90 -1.94 -7.67 9.93
C CYS A 90 -0.78 -8.67 9.91
N ILE A 91 -1.03 -9.87 10.35
CA ILE A 91 -0.09 -11.01 10.31
C ILE A 91 -0.57 -12.11 9.36
N GLY A 92 -1.74 -11.94 8.78
CA GLY A 92 -2.35 -12.84 7.82
C GLY A 92 -3.41 -12.13 7.00
N GLY A 93 -4.00 -12.81 6.04
CA GLY A 93 -5.13 -12.31 5.28
C GLY A 93 -6.34 -12.06 6.18
N GLY A 94 -7.17 -11.13 5.79
CA GLY A 94 -8.37 -10.79 6.53
C GLY A 94 -9.60 -11.62 6.15
N VAL A 95 -10.68 -11.34 6.83
CA VAL A 95 -11.98 -11.99 6.61
C VAL A 95 -12.73 -11.29 5.49
N LEU A 96 -13.17 -12.04 4.49
CA LEU A 96 -13.93 -11.52 3.34
C LEU A 96 -15.25 -10.84 3.76
N PRO A 97 -15.76 -9.86 3.00
CA PRO A 97 -15.30 -9.41 1.67
C PRO A 97 -14.21 -8.34 1.74
N VAL A 98 -13.37 -8.27 0.71
CA VAL A 98 -12.28 -7.31 0.60
C VAL A 98 -12.05 -6.82 -0.82
N THR A 99 -11.81 -5.53 -0.96
CA THR A 99 -11.20 -4.94 -2.16
C THR A 99 -9.69 -4.93 -1.99
N LEU A 100 -8.96 -5.51 -2.91
CA LEU A 100 -7.50 -5.53 -2.91
C LEU A 100 -6.94 -4.61 -3.99
N VAL A 101 -5.82 -3.99 -3.70
CA VAL A 101 -4.96 -3.37 -4.70
C VAL A 101 -3.64 -4.12 -4.69
N GLU A 102 -3.33 -4.78 -5.79
CA GLU A 102 -2.19 -5.67 -5.91
C GLU A 102 -1.11 -5.04 -6.78
N PHE A 103 0.15 -5.25 -6.41
CA PHE A 103 1.31 -4.72 -7.12
C PHE A 103 2.38 -5.78 -7.31
N LYS A 104 3.01 -5.72 -8.47
CA LYS A 104 4.27 -6.37 -8.75
C LYS A 104 5.20 -5.33 -9.36
N ILE A 105 6.13 -4.83 -8.55
CA ILE A 105 7.08 -3.80 -8.97
C ILE A 105 8.26 -4.47 -9.67
N GLY A 106 8.64 -3.95 -10.83
CA GLY A 106 9.76 -4.43 -11.58
C GLY A 106 11.09 -4.29 -10.81
N SER A 107 11.96 -5.26 -10.97
CA SER A 107 13.35 -5.21 -10.51
C SER A 107 14.25 -4.65 -11.58
N SER A 108 15.41 -4.09 -11.19
CA SER A 108 16.45 -3.68 -12.12
C SER A 108 16.92 -4.90 -12.95
N GLY A 109 16.78 -4.82 -14.27
CA GLY A 109 17.09 -5.90 -15.22
C GLY A 109 16.26 -5.79 -16.50
N ASN A 110 16.19 -6.87 -17.27
CA ASN A 110 15.55 -6.87 -18.58
C ASN A 110 14.03 -6.69 -18.58
N ASP A 111 13.37 -6.80 -17.42
CA ASP A 111 11.90 -6.69 -17.29
C ASP A 111 11.52 -5.70 -16.20
N ASN A 112 11.79 -4.43 -16.47
CA ASN A 112 11.57 -3.30 -15.55
C ASN A 112 10.14 -2.75 -15.63
N LYS A 113 9.14 -3.63 -15.71
CA LYS A 113 7.73 -3.25 -15.78
C LYS A 113 7.04 -3.44 -14.44
N ASP A 114 6.19 -2.48 -14.10
CA ASP A 114 5.29 -2.58 -12.97
C ASP A 114 3.94 -3.09 -13.44
N PHE A 115 3.36 -3.98 -12.66
CA PHE A 115 2.00 -4.47 -12.83
C PHE A 115 1.19 -4.12 -11.59
N TYR A 116 -0.03 -3.69 -11.80
CA TYR A 116 -0.96 -3.43 -10.72
C TYR A 116 -2.39 -3.64 -11.18
N ASP A 117 -3.25 -4.02 -10.26
CA ASP A 117 -4.68 -4.16 -10.48
C ASP A 117 -5.49 -3.88 -9.22
N VAL A 118 -6.78 -3.69 -9.41
CA VAL A 118 -7.77 -3.66 -8.33
C VAL A 118 -8.58 -4.95 -8.44
N SER A 119 -8.45 -5.79 -7.45
CA SER A 119 -9.08 -7.11 -7.41
C SER A 119 -10.35 -7.08 -6.57
N LEU A 120 -11.44 -7.61 -7.14
CA LEU A 120 -12.72 -7.87 -6.49
C LEU A 120 -13.03 -9.37 -6.40
N VAL A 121 -12.02 -10.21 -6.60
CA VAL A 121 -12.18 -11.68 -6.54
C VAL A 121 -12.66 -12.11 -5.16
N ASP A 122 -12.14 -11.46 -4.13
CA ASP A 122 -12.50 -11.71 -2.73
C ASP A 122 -13.64 -10.82 -2.22
N GLY A 123 -14.36 -10.17 -3.13
CA GLY A 123 -15.49 -9.33 -2.83
C GLY A 123 -15.19 -7.84 -2.90
N TYR A 124 -16.09 -7.05 -2.34
CA TYR A 124 -16.01 -5.59 -2.28
C TYR A 124 -16.37 -5.11 -0.88
N ASN A 125 -15.58 -4.23 -0.31
CA ASN A 125 -15.89 -3.57 0.96
C ASN A 125 -15.77 -2.04 0.89
N VAL A 126 -14.79 -1.50 0.17
CA VAL A 126 -14.57 -0.07 0.00
C VAL A 126 -14.01 0.20 -1.39
N GLY A 127 -14.36 1.33 -1.98
CA GLY A 127 -13.80 1.75 -3.26
C GLY A 127 -12.30 2.02 -3.12
N MET A 128 -11.51 1.38 -3.94
CA MET A 128 -10.07 1.62 -4.07
C MET A 128 -9.73 1.89 -5.52
N GLY A 129 -8.76 2.74 -5.75
CA GLY A 129 -8.24 3.01 -7.08
C GLY A 129 -6.73 3.08 -7.08
N VAL A 130 -6.15 3.01 -8.25
CA VAL A 130 -4.72 3.19 -8.45
C VAL A 130 -4.49 4.23 -9.52
N ARG A 131 -3.58 5.14 -9.26
CA ARG A 131 -3.12 6.11 -10.24
C ARG A 131 -1.61 6.14 -10.27
N ALA A 132 -1.02 5.85 -11.42
CA ALA A 132 0.39 6.13 -11.65
C ALA A 132 0.61 7.64 -11.69
N LEU A 133 1.55 8.13 -10.90
CA LEU A 133 1.89 9.54 -10.85
C LEU A 133 3.10 9.80 -11.76
N SER A 134 2.98 10.85 -12.58
CA SER A 134 4.08 11.28 -13.44
C SER A 134 5.28 11.74 -12.59
N PRO A 135 6.52 11.49 -13.01
CA PRO A 135 7.70 12.01 -12.34
C PRO A 135 7.73 13.55 -12.22
N ASN A 136 6.95 14.25 -13.03
CA ASN A 136 6.85 15.72 -13.02
C ASN A 136 5.79 16.28 -12.04
N TYR A 137 5.25 15.45 -11.14
CA TYR A 137 4.32 15.94 -10.14
C TYR A 137 5.08 16.75 -9.09
N GLN A 138 4.85 18.07 -9.08
CA GLN A 138 5.72 19.13 -8.54
C GLN A 138 5.98 19.14 -7.03
N ASN A 139 5.41 18.26 -6.24
CA ASN A 139 5.57 18.29 -4.78
C ASN A 139 6.48 17.21 -4.19
N LEU A 140 7.26 16.54 -5.02
CA LEU A 140 8.21 15.50 -4.58
C LEU A 140 9.57 15.68 -5.31
N GLU A 141 10.01 16.90 -5.44
CA GLU A 141 11.15 17.30 -6.29
C GLU A 141 12.53 16.77 -5.89
N SER A 142 12.68 16.15 -4.75
CA SER A 142 14.01 15.76 -4.27
C SER A 142 14.40 14.31 -4.52
N LEU A 143 13.52 13.50 -5.09
CA LEU A 143 13.75 12.06 -5.22
C LEU A 143 13.50 11.58 -6.66
N SER A 144 14.39 11.90 -7.58
CA SER A 144 14.45 11.30 -8.91
C SER A 144 15.38 10.07 -8.86
N PRO A 145 15.04 8.92 -9.47
CA PRO A 145 13.91 8.57 -10.34
C PRO A 145 12.91 7.61 -9.66
N LEU A 146 12.08 8.11 -8.77
CA LEU A 146 11.11 7.29 -8.05
C LEU A 146 9.83 7.08 -8.87
N ARG A 147 9.39 5.84 -8.93
CA ARG A 147 8.05 5.51 -9.39
C ARG A 147 7.06 5.84 -8.27
N LYS A 148 5.91 6.41 -8.64
CA LYS A 148 4.92 6.89 -7.69
C LYS A 148 3.54 6.39 -8.06
N PHE A 149 2.82 5.87 -7.08
CA PHE A 149 1.44 5.47 -7.21
C PHE A 149 0.58 6.18 -6.16
N GLY A 150 -0.52 6.76 -6.61
CA GLY A 150 -1.57 7.23 -5.72
C GLY A 150 -2.62 6.13 -5.55
N ILE A 151 -3.00 5.85 -4.32
CA ILE A 151 -4.01 4.85 -3.98
C ILE A 151 -5.11 5.57 -3.20
N PRO A 152 -6.07 6.20 -3.89
CA PRO A 152 -7.22 6.78 -3.22
C PRO A 152 -8.15 5.69 -2.70
N LEU A 153 -8.55 5.81 -1.46
CA LEU A 153 -9.60 5.06 -0.83
C LEU A 153 -10.86 5.92 -0.82
N SER A 154 -11.90 5.49 -1.46
CA SER A 154 -13.16 6.24 -1.52
C SER A 154 -14.33 5.36 -1.14
N ALA A 155 -15.19 5.87 -0.25
CA ALA A 155 -16.52 5.32 -0.09
C ALA A 155 -17.33 5.73 -1.32
N GLN A 156 -17.62 4.81 -2.20
CA GLN A 156 -18.70 5.00 -3.18
C GLN A 156 -20.00 4.54 -2.54
N ILE A 157 -20.93 5.45 -2.50
CA ILE A 157 -22.33 5.20 -2.16
C ILE A 157 -22.99 4.55 -3.37
#